data_73fb9c3db753f74b7a57167064644473
#
_entry.id   73fb9c3db753f74b7a57167064644473
#
_cell.length_a   1.000
_cell.length_b   1.000
_cell.length_c   1.000
_cell.angle_alpha   90.00
_cell.angle_beta   90.00
_cell.angle_gamma   90.00
#
_symmetry.space_group_name_H-M   'P 1'
#
loop_
_entity.id
_entity.type
_entity.pdbx_description
1 polymer ?
#
loop_
_entity_poly.entity_id
_entity_poly.type
_entity_poly.pdbx_seq_one_letter_code
_entity_poly.pdbx_strand_id
1 'polypeptide(L)'
;LLFVALVILPHVLGPRLVAISTNMLIMAVVVIGLQINMGYAGQINLGQAAFMGVGAYATGALAIKFNLPFWLSIPFGGCAAAVFGFIFGLSAVRIKGFYLALTTIAAQTLFHFLILNLPQSWFGGSNGLTLEPAQIFGFSFVSETSIYYLCLAVTAAMVFGAYGIVRSRHGRAFVAVCDDDVASGLMGINVVRTKATAFLIGAFYAGIGGGLWAYYVRFVAVDQFTLFHSIWFIAMVIVGGLGSITGALIGVFVIKAIQESFVTLGPSIVAQFPSLGGDVVFAMMNVFLGGIIAAFLIFEPRGLMHRWNILKRSYRLWPFPY
;
A
#
# COMPACT_ATOMS: atom_id res chain seq x y z
N LEU A 1 19.80 -10.95 7.41
CA LEU A 1 20.18 -9.82 8.27
C LEU A 1 18.99 -8.88 8.47
N LEU A 2 18.35 -8.34 7.43
CA LEU A 2 17.25 -7.37 7.54
C LEU A 2 16.04 -7.93 8.31
N PHE A 3 15.64 -9.17 8.06
CA PHE A 3 14.54 -9.84 8.78
C PHE A 3 14.87 -10.01 10.27
N VAL A 4 16.10 -10.40 10.61
CA VAL A 4 16.55 -10.53 12.00
C VAL A 4 16.55 -9.16 12.71
N ALA A 5 17.00 -8.11 12.01
CA ALA A 5 16.92 -6.74 12.54
C ALA A 5 15.49 -6.31 12.84
N LEU A 6 14.52 -6.62 11.95
CA LEU A 6 13.10 -6.32 12.16
C LEU A 6 12.51 -7.11 13.34
N VAL A 7 12.94 -8.34 13.58
CA VAL A 7 12.47 -9.14 14.74
C VAL A 7 12.99 -8.58 16.07
N ILE A 8 14.22 -8.07 16.11
CA ILE A 8 14.84 -7.52 17.32
C ILE A 8 14.34 -6.08 17.62
N LEU A 9 13.87 -5.37 16.60
CA LEU A 9 13.49 -3.96 16.63
C LEU A 9 12.55 -3.59 17.81
N PRO A 10 11.47 -4.34 18.14
CA PRO A 10 10.57 -3.99 19.25
C PRO A 10 11.22 -4.06 20.64
N HIS A 11 12.31 -4.80 20.78
CA HIS A 11 13.01 -4.93 22.07
C HIS A 11 14.02 -3.80 22.32
N VAL A 12 14.46 -3.12 21.26
CA VAL A 12 15.44 -2.04 21.32
C VAL A 12 14.78 -0.67 21.25
N LEU A 13 13.65 -0.55 20.57
CA LEU A 13 12.98 0.72 20.33
C LEU A 13 11.82 0.94 21.30
N GLY A 14 11.58 2.22 21.63
CA GLY A 14 10.42 2.62 22.44
C GLY A 14 9.07 2.39 21.72
N PRO A 15 7.94 2.41 22.48
CA PRO A 15 6.60 2.08 21.94
C PRO A 15 6.22 2.90 20.69
N ARG A 16 6.56 4.20 20.68
CA ARG A 16 6.29 5.08 19.54
C ARG A 16 6.94 4.58 18.23
N LEU A 17 8.20 4.16 18.28
CA LEU A 17 8.91 3.66 17.10
C LEU A 17 8.38 2.29 16.65
N VAL A 18 7.89 1.47 17.58
CA VAL A 18 7.20 0.21 17.26
C VAL A 18 5.90 0.50 16.52
N ALA A 19 5.10 1.46 16.98
CA ALA A 19 3.86 1.87 16.32
C ALA A 19 4.11 2.40 14.89
N ILE A 20 5.13 3.24 14.70
CA ILE A 20 5.54 3.73 13.37
C ILE A 20 5.96 2.58 12.46
N SER A 21 6.76 1.64 12.98
CA SER A 21 7.21 0.47 12.23
C SER A 21 6.04 -0.45 11.85
N THR A 22 5.05 -0.62 12.73
CA THR A 22 3.82 -1.38 12.42
C THR A 22 3.06 -0.73 11.28
N ASN A 23 2.90 0.59 11.32
CA ASN A 23 2.27 1.33 10.24
C ASN A 23 3.05 1.17 8.91
N MET A 24 4.38 1.24 8.94
CA MET A 24 5.22 1.01 7.76
C MET A 24 5.01 -0.40 7.17
N LEU A 25 4.90 -1.43 8.02
CA LEU A 25 4.65 -2.81 7.57
C LEU A 25 3.29 -2.95 6.87
N ILE A 26 2.23 -2.37 7.45
CA ILE A 26 0.89 -2.37 6.85
C ILE A 26 0.90 -1.66 5.49
N MET A 27 1.49 -0.44 5.44
CA MET A 27 1.58 0.33 4.20
C MET A 27 2.44 -0.40 3.15
N ALA A 28 3.48 -1.13 3.56
CA ALA A 28 4.31 -1.92 2.66
C ALA A 28 3.49 -2.98 1.90
N VAL A 29 2.55 -3.67 2.56
CA VAL A 29 1.65 -4.62 1.89
C VAL A 29 0.81 -3.94 0.82
N VAL A 30 0.20 -2.78 1.13
CA VAL A 30 -0.62 -2.01 0.19
C VAL A 30 0.19 -1.52 -1.00
N VAL A 31 1.39 -0.99 -0.74
CA VAL A 31 2.28 -0.43 -1.76
C VAL A 31 2.87 -1.52 -2.66
N ILE A 32 3.14 -2.72 -2.13
CA ILE A 32 3.53 -3.89 -2.96
C ILE A 32 2.40 -4.24 -3.94
N GLY A 33 1.14 -4.21 -3.49
CA GLY A 33 -0.01 -4.41 -4.39
C GLY A 33 -0.05 -3.38 -5.52
N LEU A 34 0.16 -2.10 -5.19
CA LEU A 34 0.25 -1.03 -6.19
C LEU A 34 1.46 -1.19 -7.12
N GLN A 35 2.59 -1.65 -6.59
CA GLN A 35 3.80 -1.94 -7.36
C GLN A 35 3.54 -3.02 -8.43
N ILE A 36 2.73 -4.04 -8.14
CA ILE A 36 2.35 -5.07 -9.12
C ILE A 36 1.51 -4.44 -10.24
N ASN A 37 0.54 -3.58 -9.90
CA ASN A 37 -0.30 -2.90 -10.87
C ASN A 37 0.47 -1.87 -11.71
N MET A 38 1.12 -0.93 -11.02
CA MET A 38 1.73 0.24 -11.66
C MET A 38 3.14 -0.06 -12.15
N GLY A 39 3.95 -0.75 -11.32
CA GLY A 39 5.36 -0.96 -11.60
C GLY A 39 5.64 -2.11 -12.55
N TYR A 40 4.86 -3.20 -12.51
CA TYR A 40 5.06 -4.36 -13.37
C TYR A 40 4.07 -4.43 -14.54
N ALA A 41 2.80 -4.06 -14.34
CA ALA A 41 1.80 -4.13 -15.40
C ALA A 41 1.53 -2.77 -16.09
N GLY A 42 2.20 -1.70 -15.69
CA GLY A 42 2.10 -0.38 -16.31
C GLY A 42 0.73 0.30 -16.16
N GLN A 43 -0.07 -0.10 -15.17
CA GLN A 43 -1.46 0.35 -15.01
C GLN A 43 -1.54 1.39 -13.90
N ILE A 44 -1.81 2.65 -14.26
CA ILE A 44 -1.99 3.73 -13.29
C ILE A 44 -3.25 3.46 -12.46
N ASN A 45 -3.10 3.36 -11.14
CA ASN A 45 -4.18 3.09 -10.20
C ASN A 45 -4.20 4.14 -9.09
N LEU A 46 -5.17 5.04 -9.14
CA LEU A 46 -5.47 6.06 -8.13
C LEU A 46 -6.55 5.62 -7.12
N GLY A 47 -7.04 4.39 -7.22
CA GLY A 47 -8.05 3.80 -6.34
C GLY A 47 -7.49 2.84 -5.29
N GLN A 48 -6.18 2.83 -5.04
CA GLN A 48 -5.55 1.86 -4.14
C GLN A 48 -6.08 1.97 -2.70
N ALA A 49 -6.37 3.19 -2.24
CA ALA A 49 -6.97 3.42 -0.93
C ALA A 49 -8.40 2.88 -0.84
N ALA A 50 -9.19 2.94 -1.93
CA ALA A 50 -10.51 2.30 -1.98
C ALA A 50 -10.41 0.78 -1.82
N PHE A 51 -9.47 0.12 -2.51
CA PHE A 51 -9.26 -1.32 -2.36
C PHE A 51 -8.81 -1.69 -0.95
N MET A 52 -7.97 -0.88 -0.33
CA MET A 52 -7.61 -1.00 1.08
C MET A 52 -8.85 -0.84 1.98
N GLY A 53 -9.69 0.15 1.71
CA GLY A 53 -10.94 0.40 2.43
C GLY A 53 -11.94 -0.75 2.31
N VAL A 54 -12.18 -1.26 1.09
CA VAL A 54 -13.04 -2.45 0.89
C VAL A 54 -12.55 -3.63 1.73
N GLY A 55 -11.23 -3.88 1.74
CA GLY A 55 -10.64 -4.94 2.56
C GLY A 55 -10.84 -4.72 4.05
N ALA A 56 -10.64 -3.49 4.54
CA ALA A 56 -10.83 -3.13 5.95
C ALA A 56 -12.28 -3.32 6.40
N TYR A 57 -13.24 -2.80 5.62
CA TYR A 57 -14.67 -2.93 5.92
C TYR A 57 -15.17 -4.37 5.81
N ALA A 58 -14.75 -5.11 4.79
CA ALA A 58 -15.10 -6.53 4.65
C ALA A 58 -14.54 -7.35 5.81
N THR A 59 -13.28 -7.14 6.19
CA THR A 59 -12.66 -7.78 7.36
C THR A 59 -13.43 -7.45 8.64
N GLY A 60 -13.77 -6.18 8.87
CA GLY A 60 -14.53 -5.72 10.04
C GLY A 60 -15.93 -6.30 10.10
N ALA A 61 -16.66 -6.28 8.98
CA ALA A 61 -18.01 -6.86 8.90
C ALA A 61 -18.00 -8.37 9.17
N LEU A 62 -17.03 -9.11 8.62
CA LEU A 62 -16.88 -10.55 8.85
C LEU A 62 -16.52 -10.86 10.31
N ALA A 63 -15.63 -10.08 10.92
CA ALA A 63 -15.26 -10.25 12.31
C ALA A 63 -16.42 -9.99 13.26
N ILE A 64 -17.20 -8.90 13.04
CA ILE A 64 -18.29 -8.50 13.94
C ILE A 64 -19.53 -9.37 13.76
N LYS A 65 -19.94 -9.66 12.51
CA LYS A 65 -21.20 -10.36 12.24
C LYS A 65 -21.12 -11.87 12.31
N PHE A 66 -20.00 -12.43 11.88
CA PHE A 66 -19.79 -13.88 11.82
C PHE A 66 -18.83 -14.39 12.91
N ASN A 67 -18.33 -13.50 13.77
CA ASN A 67 -17.32 -13.81 14.79
C ASN A 67 -16.12 -14.59 14.19
N LEU A 68 -15.78 -14.26 12.92
CA LEU A 68 -14.67 -14.94 12.26
C LEU A 68 -13.35 -14.50 12.88
N PRO A 69 -12.46 -15.46 13.18
CA PRO A 69 -11.14 -15.15 13.70
C PRO A 69 -10.36 -14.34 12.66
N PHE A 70 -9.45 -13.46 13.12
CA PHE A 70 -8.71 -12.53 12.28
C PHE A 70 -7.91 -13.22 11.16
N TRP A 71 -7.38 -14.42 11.38
CA TRP A 71 -6.63 -15.20 10.40
C TRP A 71 -7.49 -15.70 9.22
N LEU A 72 -8.82 -15.72 9.36
CA LEU A 72 -9.76 -15.93 8.25
C LEU A 72 -10.33 -14.62 7.73
N SER A 73 -10.71 -13.69 8.61
CA SER A 73 -11.35 -12.43 8.20
C SER A 73 -10.44 -11.57 7.31
N ILE A 74 -9.12 -11.52 7.58
CA ILE A 74 -8.16 -10.76 6.76
C ILE A 74 -8.06 -11.32 5.32
N PRO A 75 -7.81 -12.62 5.07
CA PRO A 75 -7.81 -13.17 3.72
C PRO A 75 -9.14 -12.99 2.97
N PHE A 76 -10.27 -13.16 3.65
CA PHE A 76 -11.58 -12.93 3.03
C PHE A 76 -11.81 -11.45 2.69
N GLY A 77 -11.36 -10.53 3.55
CA GLY A 77 -11.32 -9.10 3.24
C GLY A 77 -10.46 -8.80 2.01
N GLY A 78 -9.30 -9.45 1.91
CA GLY A 78 -8.46 -9.42 0.71
C GLY A 78 -9.17 -9.93 -0.55
N CYS A 79 -9.90 -11.04 -0.45
CA CYS A 79 -10.71 -11.57 -1.55
C CYS A 79 -11.84 -10.61 -1.96
N ALA A 80 -12.52 -9.97 -1.00
CA ALA A 80 -13.54 -8.96 -1.29
C ALA A 80 -12.96 -7.76 -2.04
N ALA A 81 -11.79 -7.26 -1.61
CA ALA A 81 -11.07 -6.22 -2.31
C ALA A 81 -10.60 -6.67 -3.71
N ALA A 82 -10.17 -7.92 -3.87
CA ALA A 82 -9.79 -8.49 -5.16
C ALA A 82 -10.96 -8.54 -6.14
N VAL A 83 -12.15 -8.93 -5.69
CA VAL A 83 -13.38 -8.92 -6.52
C VAL A 83 -13.72 -7.50 -6.94
N PHE A 84 -13.69 -6.55 -6.01
CA PHE A 84 -13.92 -5.13 -6.31
C PHE A 84 -12.88 -4.61 -7.31
N GLY A 85 -11.60 -4.88 -7.08
CA GLY A 85 -10.51 -4.51 -7.98
C GLY A 85 -10.59 -5.18 -9.35
N PHE A 86 -11.08 -6.41 -9.44
CA PHE A 86 -11.30 -7.11 -10.70
C PHE A 86 -12.36 -6.42 -11.57
N ILE A 87 -13.45 -5.94 -10.96
CA ILE A 87 -14.52 -5.20 -11.68
C ILE A 87 -13.93 -3.96 -12.35
N PHE A 88 -13.11 -3.17 -11.62
CA PHE A 88 -12.44 -2.00 -12.20
C PHE A 88 -11.28 -2.37 -13.12
N GLY A 89 -10.61 -3.49 -12.85
CA GLY A 89 -9.57 -4.05 -13.72
C GLY A 89 -10.09 -4.43 -15.12
N LEU A 90 -11.34 -4.82 -15.25
CA LEU A 90 -11.97 -5.05 -16.55
C LEU A 90 -12.08 -3.76 -17.38
N SER A 91 -12.24 -2.61 -16.73
CA SER A 91 -12.22 -1.31 -17.43
C SER A 91 -10.83 -1.00 -18.01
N ALA A 92 -9.75 -1.43 -17.32
CA ALA A 92 -8.37 -1.25 -17.76
C ALA A 92 -8.03 -1.95 -19.10
N VAL A 93 -8.87 -2.87 -19.51
CA VAL A 93 -8.74 -3.57 -20.80
C VAL A 93 -9.01 -2.65 -21.99
N ARG A 94 -10.03 -1.81 -21.85
CA ARG A 94 -10.49 -0.91 -22.92
C ARG A 94 -9.91 0.48 -22.82
N ILE A 95 -9.45 0.86 -21.63
CA ILE A 95 -9.05 2.22 -21.28
C ILE A 95 -7.56 2.20 -20.92
N LYS A 96 -6.76 3.09 -21.53
CA LYS A 96 -5.31 3.19 -21.33
C LYS A 96 -4.92 4.57 -20.76
N GLY A 97 -3.77 4.62 -20.11
CA GLY A 97 -3.14 5.87 -19.68
C GLY A 97 -3.99 6.68 -18.70
N PHE A 98 -4.16 7.95 -18.99
CA PHE A 98 -4.87 8.91 -18.12
C PHE A 98 -6.34 8.54 -17.87
N TYR A 99 -7.03 8.01 -18.87
CA TYR A 99 -8.44 7.61 -18.71
C TYR A 99 -8.61 6.44 -17.72
N LEU A 100 -7.61 5.56 -17.63
CA LEU A 100 -7.61 4.51 -16.60
C LEU A 100 -7.49 5.09 -15.19
N ALA A 101 -6.66 6.14 -15.02
CA ALA A 101 -6.57 6.85 -13.76
C ALA A 101 -7.93 7.45 -13.35
N LEU A 102 -8.66 8.07 -14.28
CA LEU A 102 -10.02 8.57 -14.01
C LEU A 102 -10.99 7.46 -13.58
N THR A 103 -10.92 6.29 -14.20
CA THR A 103 -11.77 5.14 -13.81
C THR A 103 -11.45 4.67 -12.39
N THR A 104 -10.19 4.69 -11.98
CA THR A 104 -9.82 4.30 -10.61
C THR A 104 -10.15 5.37 -9.58
N ILE A 105 -10.19 6.67 -9.96
CA ILE A 105 -10.78 7.73 -9.12
C ILE A 105 -12.29 7.50 -8.96
N ALA A 106 -13.00 7.09 -10.02
CA ALA A 106 -14.40 6.71 -9.90
C ALA A 106 -14.62 5.52 -8.97
N ALA A 107 -13.70 4.53 -8.95
CA ALA A 107 -13.71 3.46 -7.96
C ALA A 107 -13.60 3.98 -6.52
N GLN A 108 -12.76 5.00 -6.30
CA GLN A 108 -12.59 5.65 -5.00
C GLN A 108 -13.88 6.33 -4.53
N THR A 109 -14.53 7.09 -5.42
CA THR A 109 -15.81 7.76 -5.09
C THR A 109 -16.95 6.76 -4.91
N LEU A 110 -16.99 5.71 -5.73
CA LEU A 110 -17.97 4.64 -5.59
C LEU A 110 -17.81 3.89 -4.26
N PHE A 111 -16.58 3.63 -3.81
CA PHE A 111 -16.33 3.04 -2.49
C PHE A 111 -16.97 3.89 -1.38
N HIS A 112 -16.71 5.21 -1.35
CA HIS A 112 -17.29 6.12 -0.37
C HIS A 112 -18.83 6.08 -0.43
N PHE A 113 -19.40 6.18 -1.62
CA PHE A 113 -20.84 6.12 -1.83
C PHE A 113 -21.44 4.80 -1.33
N LEU A 114 -20.83 3.67 -1.65
CA LEU A 114 -21.31 2.35 -1.23
C LEU A 114 -21.32 2.22 0.28
N ILE A 115 -20.22 2.55 0.97
CA ILE A 115 -20.17 2.39 2.44
C ILE A 115 -21.19 3.28 3.16
N LEU A 116 -21.41 4.50 2.69
CA LEU A 116 -22.38 5.41 3.30
C LEU A 116 -23.84 5.01 3.06
N ASN A 117 -24.13 4.31 1.94
CA ASN A 117 -25.49 3.90 1.56
C ASN A 117 -25.81 2.43 1.86
N LEU A 118 -24.81 1.61 2.18
CA LEU A 118 -25.03 0.23 2.61
C LEU A 118 -25.66 0.18 4.02
N PRO A 119 -26.35 -0.92 4.39
CA PRO A 119 -27.00 -1.04 5.69
C PRO A 119 -26.05 -0.75 6.84
N GLN A 120 -26.37 0.25 7.64
CA GLN A 120 -25.55 0.66 8.79
C GLN A 120 -25.31 -0.48 9.79
N SER A 121 -26.25 -1.42 9.87
CA SER A 121 -26.13 -2.61 10.71
C SER A 121 -24.95 -3.53 10.32
N TRP A 122 -24.44 -3.44 9.08
CA TRP A 122 -23.33 -4.27 8.56
C TRP A 122 -22.02 -3.51 8.46
N PHE A 123 -22.08 -2.26 8.02
CA PHE A 123 -20.90 -1.47 7.67
C PHE A 123 -20.74 -0.20 8.52
N GLY A 124 -21.62 0.01 9.51
CA GLY A 124 -21.54 1.18 10.39
C GLY A 124 -21.83 2.52 9.71
N GLY A 125 -21.87 2.60 8.38
CA GLY A 125 -22.09 3.83 7.60
C GLY A 125 -21.14 4.95 8.01
N SER A 126 -21.68 6.13 8.35
CA SER A 126 -20.90 7.29 8.83
C SER A 126 -20.31 7.11 10.23
N ASN A 127 -20.85 6.19 11.05
CA ASN A 127 -20.37 5.95 12.42
C ASN A 127 -19.11 5.08 12.46
N GLY A 128 -18.72 4.46 11.33
CA GLY A 128 -17.60 3.52 11.26
C GLY A 128 -17.86 2.18 11.95
N LEU A 129 -16.83 1.33 11.94
CA LEU A 129 -16.84 0.01 12.59
C LEU A 129 -15.77 -0.04 13.68
N THR A 130 -16.13 -0.46 14.88
CA THR A 130 -15.19 -0.74 15.98
C THR A 130 -14.94 -2.23 16.05
N LEU A 131 -13.67 -2.63 15.98
CA LEU A 131 -13.24 -4.02 16.02
C LEU A 131 -12.70 -4.39 17.40
N GLU A 132 -12.98 -5.63 17.82
CA GLU A 132 -12.31 -6.22 18.97
C GLU A 132 -10.87 -6.59 18.62
N PRO A 133 -9.97 -6.64 19.62
CA PRO A 133 -8.60 -7.08 19.41
C PRO A 133 -8.52 -8.46 18.75
N ALA A 134 -7.55 -8.67 17.87
CA ALA A 134 -7.28 -10.00 17.32
C ALA A 134 -7.01 -11.01 18.45
N GLN A 135 -7.63 -12.18 18.40
CA GLN A 135 -7.48 -13.23 19.42
C GLN A 135 -7.19 -14.59 18.78
N ILE A 136 -6.18 -15.32 19.33
CA ILE A 136 -5.89 -16.72 18.98
C ILE A 136 -5.93 -17.57 20.25
N PHE A 137 -6.81 -18.57 20.32
CA PHE A 137 -6.89 -19.51 21.45
C PHE A 137 -6.86 -18.84 22.83
N GLY A 138 -7.56 -17.69 22.99
CA GLY A 138 -7.58 -16.94 24.25
C GLY A 138 -6.42 -15.95 24.46
N PHE A 139 -5.42 -15.94 23.57
CA PHE A 139 -4.37 -14.92 23.57
C PHE A 139 -4.81 -13.71 22.76
N SER A 140 -4.97 -12.55 23.41
CA SER A 140 -5.39 -11.31 22.76
C SER A 140 -4.17 -10.47 22.36
N PHE A 141 -4.12 -10.05 21.09
CA PHE A 141 -3.10 -9.14 20.56
C PHE A 141 -3.45 -7.69 20.94
N VAL A 142 -3.39 -7.37 22.23
CA VAL A 142 -3.65 -6.01 22.73
C VAL A 142 -2.40 -5.16 22.75
N SER A 143 -1.26 -5.77 23.05
CA SER A 143 0.04 -5.09 23.12
C SER A 143 0.50 -4.64 21.72
N GLU A 144 1.07 -3.44 21.62
CA GLU A 144 1.69 -2.92 20.38
C GLU A 144 2.73 -3.87 19.81
N THR A 145 3.52 -4.51 20.68
CA THR A 145 4.52 -5.51 20.27
C THR A 145 3.89 -6.75 19.64
N SER A 146 2.76 -7.23 20.20
CA SER A 146 2.07 -8.41 19.65
C SER A 146 1.49 -8.12 18.28
N ILE A 147 0.86 -6.95 18.10
CA ILE A 147 0.33 -6.51 16.79
C ILE A 147 1.46 -6.31 15.79
N TYR A 148 2.61 -5.77 16.22
CA TYR A 148 3.79 -5.63 15.37
C TYR A 148 4.24 -6.99 14.79
N TYR A 149 4.38 -8.02 15.63
CA TYR A 149 4.78 -9.35 15.15
C TYR A 149 3.76 -9.99 14.22
N LEU A 150 2.47 -9.77 14.47
CA LEU A 150 1.42 -10.22 13.56
C LEU A 150 1.56 -9.53 12.19
N CYS A 151 1.68 -8.20 12.17
CA CYS A 151 1.89 -7.43 10.94
C CYS A 151 3.18 -7.83 10.22
N LEU A 152 4.27 -8.08 10.97
CA LEU A 152 5.54 -8.53 10.41
C LEU A 152 5.41 -9.89 9.72
N ALA A 153 4.75 -10.85 10.36
CA ALA A 153 4.53 -12.19 9.80
C ALA A 153 3.72 -12.15 8.51
N VAL A 154 2.60 -11.40 8.51
CA VAL A 154 1.76 -11.24 7.32
C VAL A 154 2.52 -10.49 6.22
N THR A 155 3.20 -9.39 6.55
CA THR A 155 3.99 -8.63 5.56
C THR A 155 5.11 -9.50 4.96
N ALA A 156 5.82 -10.29 5.76
CA ALA A 156 6.84 -11.21 5.26
C ALA A 156 6.26 -12.24 4.29
N ALA A 157 5.11 -12.83 4.63
CA ALA A 157 4.40 -13.77 3.76
C ALA A 157 3.98 -13.09 2.45
N MET A 158 3.44 -11.86 2.50
CA MET A 158 3.03 -11.11 1.33
C MET A 158 4.20 -10.69 0.45
N VAL A 159 5.33 -10.27 1.04
CA VAL A 159 6.58 -9.99 0.31
C VAL A 159 7.07 -11.25 -0.42
N PHE A 160 7.12 -12.38 0.27
CA PHE A 160 7.51 -13.66 -0.33
C PHE A 160 6.59 -14.06 -1.48
N GLY A 161 5.26 -13.93 -1.29
CA GLY A 161 4.26 -14.16 -2.32
C GLY A 161 4.46 -13.24 -3.54
N ALA A 162 4.74 -11.94 -3.32
CA ALA A 162 4.99 -10.98 -4.39
C ALA A 162 6.22 -11.36 -5.22
N TYR A 163 7.32 -11.78 -4.58
CA TYR A 163 8.50 -12.30 -5.31
C TYR A 163 8.16 -13.55 -6.12
N GLY A 164 7.34 -14.45 -5.56
CA GLY A 164 6.85 -15.63 -6.27
C GLY A 164 6.05 -15.26 -7.52
N ILE A 165 5.11 -14.30 -7.40
CA ILE A 165 4.28 -13.82 -8.51
C ILE A 165 5.15 -13.18 -9.59
N VAL A 166 6.06 -12.28 -9.22
CA VAL A 166 6.90 -11.55 -10.19
C VAL A 166 7.84 -12.49 -10.96
N ARG A 167 8.36 -13.54 -10.31
CA ARG A 167 9.22 -14.54 -10.96
C ARG A 167 8.45 -15.59 -11.77
N SER A 168 7.13 -15.66 -11.60
CA SER A 168 6.26 -16.61 -12.30
C SER A 168 6.03 -16.23 -13.77
N ARG A 169 5.31 -17.09 -14.49
CA ARG A 169 4.81 -16.80 -15.86
C ARG A 169 3.92 -15.54 -15.90
N HIS A 170 3.13 -15.29 -14.83
CA HIS A 170 2.27 -14.11 -14.77
C HIS A 170 3.08 -12.82 -14.66
N GLY A 171 4.13 -12.80 -13.82
CA GLY A 171 5.01 -11.65 -13.70
C GLY A 171 5.72 -11.29 -15.02
N ARG A 172 6.19 -12.29 -15.77
CA ARG A 172 6.77 -12.06 -17.10
C ARG A 172 5.74 -11.52 -18.08
N ALA A 173 4.49 -12.01 -18.03
CA ALA A 173 3.41 -11.49 -18.85
C ALA A 173 3.04 -10.03 -18.49
N PHE A 174 3.10 -9.67 -17.20
CA PHE A 174 2.88 -8.28 -16.77
C PHE A 174 3.91 -7.34 -17.39
N VAL A 175 5.20 -7.68 -17.29
CA VAL A 175 6.28 -6.87 -17.87
C VAL A 175 6.14 -6.76 -19.38
N ALA A 176 5.87 -7.86 -20.08
CA ALA A 176 5.67 -7.85 -21.52
C ALA A 176 4.51 -6.91 -21.94
N VAL A 177 3.37 -6.98 -21.25
CA VAL A 177 2.20 -6.11 -21.51
C VAL A 177 2.49 -4.65 -21.11
N CYS A 178 3.35 -4.41 -20.10
CA CYS A 178 3.78 -3.06 -19.73
C CYS A 178 4.65 -2.43 -20.82
N ASP A 179 5.55 -3.22 -21.42
CA ASP A 179 6.46 -2.74 -22.46
C ASP A 179 5.70 -2.45 -23.77
N ASP A 180 4.91 -3.39 -24.27
CA ASP A 180 4.06 -3.20 -25.46
C ASP A 180 2.86 -4.16 -25.46
N ASP A 181 1.66 -3.61 -25.34
CA ASP A 181 0.38 -4.35 -25.36
C ASP A 181 0.15 -5.08 -26.71
N VAL A 182 0.49 -4.43 -27.83
CA VAL A 182 0.20 -4.95 -29.17
C VAL A 182 1.15 -6.09 -29.51
N ALA A 183 2.45 -5.87 -29.30
CA ALA A 183 3.47 -6.90 -29.52
C ALA A 183 3.22 -8.13 -28.64
N SER A 184 2.86 -7.93 -27.36
CA SER A 184 2.50 -9.01 -26.43
C SER A 184 1.30 -9.82 -26.92
N GLY A 185 0.28 -9.14 -27.46
CA GLY A 185 -0.89 -9.78 -28.05
C GLY A 185 -0.53 -10.67 -29.24
N LEU A 186 0.37 -10.20 -30.12
CA LEU A 186 0.85 -10.95 -31.28
C LEU A 186 1.68 -12.18 -30.87
N MET A 187 2.36 -12.12 -29.73
CA MET A 187 3.10 -13.24 -29.14
C MET A 187 2.21 -14.23 -28.37
N GLY A 188 0.88 -14.07 -28.43
CA GLY A 188 -0.09 -14.98 -27.83
C GLY A 188 -0.42 -14.71 -26.36
N ILE A 189 0.04 -13.59 -25.79
CA ILE A 189 -0.33 -13.19 -24.43
C ILE A 189 -1.74 -12.60 -24.45
N ASN A 190 -2.63 -13.12 -23.62
CA ASN A 190 -3.95 -12.52 -23.46
C ASN A 190 -3.87 -11.26 -22.60
N VAL A 191 -3.73 -10.11 -23.25
CA VAL A 191 -3.58 -8.78 -22.63
C VAL A 191 -4.72 -8.48 -21.65
N VAL A 192 -5.96 -8.84 -22.03
CA VAL A 192 -7.17 -8.64 -21.20
C VAL A 192 -7.04 -9.34 -19.85
N ARG A 193 -6.77 -10.65 -19.91
CA ARG A 193 -6.61 -11.45 -18.69
C ARG A 193 -5.41 -10.99 -17.86
N THR A 194 -4.32 -10.65 -18.52
CA THR A 194 -3.10 -10.18 -17.85
C THR A 194 -3.35 -8.88 -17.07
N LYS A 195 -4.00 -7.90 -17.69
CA LYS A 195 -4.36 -6.63 -17.02
C LYS A 195 -5.33 -6.83 -15.87
N ALA A 196 -6.40 -7.60 -16.08
CA ALA A 196 -7.39 -7.88 -15.04
C ALA A 196 -6.78 -8.66 -13.86
N THR A 197 -5.89 -9.62 -14.11
CA THR A 197 -5.21 -10.36 -13.03
C THR A 197 -4.25 -9.49 -12.25
N ALA A 198 -3.56 -8.54 -12.87
CA ALA A 198 -2.72 -7.57 -12.16
C ALA A 198 -3.55 -6.73 -11.18
N PHE A 199 -4.72 -6.20 -11.62
CA PHE A 199 -5.63 -5.46 -10.74
C PHE A 199 -6.16 -6.34 -9.61
N LEU A 200 -6.59 -7.57 -9.89
CA LEU A 200 -7.06 -8.51 -8.88
C LEU A 200 -6.01 -8.74 -7.79
N ILE A 201 -4.77 -9.02 -8.20
CA ILE A 201 -3.66 -9.25 -7.26
C ILE A 201 -3.35 -7.98 -6.48
N GLY A 202 -3.23 -6.83 -7.13
CA GLY A 202 -2.94 -5.55 -6.48
C GLY A 202 -4.01 -5.14 -5.47
N ALA A 203 -5.30 -5.35 -5.81
CA ALA A 203 -6.41 -5.12 -4.90
C ALA A 203 -6.46 -6.13 -3.74
N PHE A 204 -6.11 -7.40 -3.98
CA PHE A 204 -5.96 -8.40 -2.91
C PHE A 204 -4.94 -7.96 -1.87
N TYR A 205 -3.76 -7.52 -2.31
CA TYR A 205 -2.71 -6.99 -1.42
C TYR A 205 -3.20 -5.76 -0.65
N ALA A 206 -3.87 -4.83 -1.33
CA ALA A 206 -4.46 -3.66 -0.67
C ALA A 206 -5.49 -4.07 0.39
N GLY A 207 -6.34 -5.06 0.08
CA GLY A 207 -7.35 -5.58 1.00
C GLY A 207 -6.75 -6.26 2.24
N ILE A 208 -5.68 -7.04 2.07
CA ILE A 208 -4.93 -7.62 3.21
C ILE A 208 -4.36 -6.49 4.09
N GLY A 209 -3.73 -5.47 3.48
CA GLY A 209 -3.25 -4.30 4.21
C GLY A 209 -4.38 -3.55 4.92
N GLY A 210 -5.56 -3.45 4.30
CA GLY A 210 -6.76 -2.89 4.91
C GLY A 210 -7.25 -3.68 6.12
N GLY A 211 -7.28 -5.01 6.03
CA GLY A 211 -7.61 -5.90 7.15
C GLY A 211 -6.64 -5.77 8.32
N LEU A 212 -5.33 -5.69 8.04
CA LEU A 212 -4.31 -5.41 9.08
C LEU A 212 -4.52 -4.03 9.71
N TRP A 213 -4.82 -3.02 8.90
CA TRP A 213 -5.13 -1.67 9.38
C TRP A 213 -6.34 -1.66 10.31
N ALA A 214 -7.42 -2.39 9.95
CA ALA A 214 -8.63 -2.49 10.75
C ALA A 214 -8.35 -3.05 12.16
N TYR A 215 -7.54 -4.11 12.26
CA TYR A 215 -7.15 -4.68 13.56
C TYR A 215 -6.12 -3.84 14.31
N TYR A 216 -5.27 -3.11 13.60
CA TYR A 216 -4.28 -2.22 14.22
C TYR A 216 -4.93 -1.00 14.87
N VAL A 217 -5.78 -0.28 14.11
CA VAL A 217 -6.45 0.93 14.60
C VAL A 217 -7.68 0.60 15.44
N ARG A 218 -8.29 -0.59 15.24
CA ARG A 218 -9.54 -1.07 15.88
C ARG A 218 -10.77 -0.20 15.58
N PHE A 219 -10.62 0.75 14.70
CA PHE A 219 -11.69 1.63 14.24
C PHE A 219 -11.53 1.91 12.75
N VAL A 220 -12.55 1.63 11.97
CA VAL A 220 -12.56 1.82 10.53
C VAL A 220 -13.61 2.85 10.16
N ALA A 221 -13.17 3.97 9.61
CA ALA A 221 -14.04 5.03 9.10
C ALA A 221 -13.76 5.30 7.62
N VAL A 222 -14.77 5.73 6.88
CA VAL A 222 -14.66 5.98 5.43
C VAL A 222 -13.61 7.03 5.13
N ASP A 223 -13.53 8.07 5.97
CA ASP A 223 -12.62 9.20 5.83
C ASP A 223 -11.13 8.83 5.93
N GLN A 224 -10.82 7.62 6.41
CA GLN A 224 -9.45 7.11 6.44
C GLN A 224 -8.94 6.65 5.07
N PHE A 225 -9.83 6.44 4.09
CA PHE A 225 -9.49 5.90 2.77
C PHE A 225 -9.79 6.92 1.67
N THR A 226 -9.08 8.03 1.68
CA THR A 226 -9.27 9.13 0.73
C THR A 226 -8.41 8.95 -0.52
N LEU A 227 -8.76 9.68 -1.60
CA LEU A 227 -7.93 9.78 -2.80
C LEU A 227 -6.51 10.26 -2.46
N PHE A 228 -6.37 11.11 -1.45
CA PHE A 228 -5.11 11.63 -0.97
C PHE A 228 -4.16 10.50 -0.51
N HIS A 229 -4.69 9.49 0.19
CA HIS A 229 -3.90 8.31 0.57
C HIS A 229 -3.44 7.50 -0.66
N SER A 230 -4.27 7.42 -1.72
CA SER A 230 -3.85 6.77 -2.97
C SER A 230 -2.67 7.49 -3.62
N ILE A 231 -2.67 8.83 -3.61
CA ILE A 231 -1.54 9.64 -4.10
C ILE A 231 -0.27 9.38 -3.28
N TRP A 232 -0.39 9.23 -1.96
CA TRP A 232 0.73 8.85 -1.10
C TRP A 232 1.32 7.48 -1.44
N PHE A 233 0.48 6.49 -1.70
CA PHE A 233 0.94 5.17 -2.12
C PHE A 233 1.67 5.22 -3.45
N ILE A 234 1.19 6.03 -4.40
CA ILE A 234 1.89 6.26 -5.68
C ILE A 234 3.24 6.93 -5.44
N ALA A 235 3.30 7.93 -4.57
CA ALA A 235 4.55 8.58 -4.19
C ALA A 235 5.59 7.58 -3.65
N MET A 236 5.16 6.66 -2.77
CA MET A 236 6.03 5.61 -2.23
C MET A 236 6.56 4.69 -3.33
N VAL A 237 5.73 4.33 -4.32
CA VAL A 237 6.13 3.51 -5.47
C VAL A 237 7.14 4.24 -6.35
N ILE A 238 6.88 5.52 -6.68
CA ILE A 238 7.74 6.34 -7.54
C ILE A 238 9.11 6.57 -6.89
N VAL A 239 9.12 7.03 -5.65
CA VAL A 239 10.36 7.30 -4.89
C VAL A 239 11.17 6.01 -4.71
N GLY A 240 10.51 4.91 -4.42
CA GLY A 240 11.16 3.61 -4.29
C GLY A 240 11.73 3.07 -5.59
N GLY A 241 11.04 3.30 -6.69
CA GLY A 241 11.36 2.85 -8.05
C GLY A 241 10.38 1.82 -8.59
N LEU A 242 9.82 2.14 -9.75
CA LEU A 242 8.88 1.28 -10.48
C LEU A 242 9.54 -0.05 -10.88
N GLY A 243 8.77 -1.14 -10.85
CA GLY A 243 9.24 -2.47 -11.27
C GLY A 243 10.15 -3.17 -10.26
N SER A 244 10.18 -2.74 -8.98
CA SER A 244 10.99 -3.38 -7.94
C SER A 244 10.25 -3.51 -6.61
N ILE A 245 10.07 -4.74 -6.12
CA ILE A 245 9.44 -4.99 -4.79
C ILE A 245 10.30 -4.40 -3.68
N THR A 246 11.63 -4.57 -3.73
CA THR A 246 12.54 -3.94 -2.77
C THR A 246 12.48 -2.43 -2.84
N GLY A 247 12.32 -1.87 -4.05
CA GLY A 247 12.10 -0.43 -4.25
C GLY A 247 10.85 0.04 -3.51
N ALA A 248 9.72 -0.67 -3.64
CA ALA A 248 8.49 -0.35 -2.92
C ALA A 248 8.69 -0.27 -1.40
N LEU A 249 9.41 -1.24 -0.81
CA LEU A 249 9.72 -1.25 0.63
C LEU A 249 10.57 -0.03 1.05
N ILE A 250 11.61 0.30 0.25
CA ILE A 250 12.45 1.47 0.49
C ILE A 250 11.62 2.76 0.36
N GLY A 251 10.74 2.85 -0.63
CA GLY A 251 9.87 4.01 -0.82
C GLY A 251 8.92 4.23 0.35
N VAL A 252 8.32 3.17 0.89
CA VAL A 252 7.50 3.24 2.12
C VAL A 252 8.33 3.77 3.28
N PHE A 253 9.52 3.20 3.50
CA PHE A 253 10.41 3.63 4.58
C PHE A 253 10.77 5.12 4.46
N VAL A 254 11.22 5.56 3.29
CA VAL A 254 11.66 6.94 3.06
C VAL A 254 10.51 7.93 3.25
N ILE A 255 9.38 7.68 2.58
CA ILE A 255 8.24 8.61 2.67
C ILE A 255 7.67 8.65 4.10
N LYS A 256 7.54 7.50 4.77
CA LYS A 256 7.07 7.46 6.16
C LYS A 256 8.06 8.11 7.13
N ALA A 257 9.36 7.92 6.95
CA ALA A 257 10.37 8.59 7.76
C ALA A 257 10.31 10.12 7.60
N ILE A 258 10.13 10.62 6.38
CA ILE A 258 9.93 12.05 6.11
C ILE A 258 8.64 12.53 6.78
N GLN A 259 7.52 11.82 6.62
CA GLN A 259 6.24 12.18 7.22
C GLN A 259 6.35 12.27 8.75
N GLU A 260 6.98 11.29 9.39
CA GLU A 260 7.15 11.25 10.85
C GLU A 260 8.10 12.36 11.33
N SER A 261 9.12 12.69 10.55
CA SER A 261 10.00 13.83 10.86
C SER A 261 9.21 15.15 10.93
N PHE A 262 8.27 15.37 10.01
CA PHE A 262 7.40 16.55 10.04
C PHE A 262 6.45 16.54 11.25
N VAL A 263 5.86 15.39 11.58
CA VAL A 263 4.99 15.26 12.76
C VAL A 263 5.77 15.55 14.05
N THR A 264 7.06 15.16 14.10
CA THR A 264 7.90 15.38 15.29
C THR A 264 8.42 16.81 15.38
N LEU A 265 8.81 17.41 14.25
CA LEU A 265 9.38 18.77 14.19
C LEU A 265 8.28 19.86 14.13
N GLY A 266 7.07 19.52 13.67
CA GLY A 266 5.97 20.45 13.53
C GLY A 266 5.67 21.28 14.78
N PRO A 267 5.47 20.68 15.95
CA PRO A 267 5.23 21.41 17.18
C PRO A 267 6.37 22.39 17.55
N SER A 268 7.61 22.02 17.29
CA SER A 268 8.78 22.90 17.53
C SER A 268 8.80 24.09 16.60
N ILE A 269 8.37 23.92 15.34
CA ILE A 269 8.26 25.01 14.37
C ILE A 269 7.14 25.98 14.77
N VAL A 270 5.96 25.45 15.17
CA VAL A 270 4.85 26.28 15.67
C VAL A 270 5.24 27.05 16.93
N ALA A 271 6.02 26.44 17.83
CA ALA A 271 6.48 27.10 19.05
C ALA A 271 7.44 28.28 18.76
N GLN A 272 8.26 28.19 17.70
CA GLN A 272 9.15 29.26 17.26
C GLN A 272 8.43 30.35 16.46
N PHE A 273 7.38 30.00 15.72
CA PHE A 273 6.59 30.90 14.89
C PHE A 273 5.09 30.79 15.23
N PRO A 274 4.64 31.40 16.34
CA PRO A 274 3.24 31.29 16.79
C PRO A 274 2.20 31.85 15.80
N SER A 275 2.64 32.68 14.86
CA SER A 275 1.80 33.20 13.78
C SER A 275 1.42 32.15 12.74
N LEU A 276 2.16 31.03 12.68
CA LEU A 276 1.86 29.88 11.85
C LEU A 276 0.98 28.94 12.67
N GLY A 277 -0.33 28.97 12.45
CA GLY A 277 -1.26 28.00 13.05
C GLY A 277 -0.87 26.55 12.70
N GLY A 278 -1.27 25.58 13.55
CA GLY A 278 -1.01 24.16 13.32
C GLY A 278 -1.46 23.66 11.93
N ASP A 279 -2.58 24.17 11.42
CA ASP A 279 -3.11 23.84 10.09
C ASP A 279 -2.16 24.22 8.96
N VAL A 280 -1.44 25.35 9.10
CA VAL A 280 -0.43 25.80 8.13
C VAL A 280 0.75 24.85 8.08
N VAL A 281 1.19 24.30 9.22
CA VAL A 281 2.29 23.33 9.26
C VAL A 281 1.89 22.02 8.56
N PHE A 282 0.66 21.55 8.73
CA PHE A 282 0.16 20.38 7.99
C PHE A 282 0.02 20.65 6.50
N ALA A 283 -0.43 21.85 6.11
CA ALA A 283 -0.48 22.26 4.71
C ALA A 283 0.93 22.32 4.09
N MET A 284 1.90 22.89 4.79
CA MET A 284 3.30 22.94 4.35
C MET A 284 3.90 21.53 4.19
N MET A 285 3.57 20.60 5.07
CA MET A 285 3.99 19.21 4.94
C MET A 285 3.54 18.61 3.60
N ASN A 286 2.29 18.84 3.20
CA ASN A 286 1.75 18.33 1.93
C ASN A 286 2.43 18.98 0.72
N VAL A 287 2.69 20.29 0.77
CA VAL A 287 3.41 21.02 -0.28
C VAL A 287 4.85 20.51 -0.39
N PHE A 288 5.53 20.34 0.74
CA PHE A 288 6.91 19.85 0.77
C PHE A 288 7.01 18.42 0.21
N LEU A 289 6.07 17.55 0.57
CA LEU A 289 6.02 16.19 0.04
C LEU A 289 5.69 16.15 -1.45
N GLY A 290 4.75 17.00 -1.92
CA GLY A 290 4.52 17.20 -3.35
C GLY A 290 5.79 17.64 -4.08
N GLY A 291 6.53 18.58 -3.48
CA GLY A 291 7.83 19.04 -3.98
C GLY A 291 8.88 17.92 -4.04
N ILE A 292 8.96 17.05 -3.01
CA ILE A 292 9.85 15.88 -3.01
C ILE A 292 9.48 14.93 -4.16
N ILE A 293 8.19 14.61 -4.33
CA ILE A 293 7.75 13.73 -5.43
C ILE A 293 8.13 14.32 -6.78
N ALA A 294 7.87 15.60 -6.98
CA ALA A 294 8.23 16.32 -8.20
C ALA A 294 9.76 16.31 -8.42
N ALA A 295 10.54 16.56 -7.37
CA ALA A 295 11.99 16.51 -7.43
C ALA A 295 12.48 15.10 -7.81
N PHE A 296 11.93 14.04 -7.21
CA PHE A 296 12.28 12.66 -7.57
C PHE A 296 11.92 12.34 -9.03
N LEU A 297 10.77 12.80 -9.53
CA LEU A 297 10.39 12.59 -10.92
C LEU A 297 11.31 13.30 -11.90
N ILE A 298 11.85 14.48 -11.53
CA ILE A 298 12.76 15.26 -12.38
C ILE A 298 14.19 14.71 -12.33
N PHE A 299 14.71 14.48 -11.10
CA PHE A 299 16.13 14.14 -10.92
C PHE A 299 16.40 12.63 -10.97
N GLU A 300 15.44 11.79 -10.55
CA GLU A 300 15.61 10.34 -10.46
C GLU A 300 14.34 9.59 -10.92
N PRO A 301 13.95 9.70 -12.21
CA PRO A 301 12.71 9.10 -12.72
C PRO A 301 12.62 7.57 -12.56
N ARG A 302 13.77 6.90 -12.36
CA ARG A 302 13.86 5.45 -12.12
C ARG A 302 13.83 5.06 -10.64
N GLY A 303 13.80 6.04 -9.74
CA GLY A 303 13.70 5.86 -8.29
C GLY A 303 14.97 5.36 -7.60
N LEU A 304 14.96 5.35 -6.26
CA LEU A 304 16.12 5.03 -5.42
C LEU A 304 16.72 3.66 -5.68
N MET A 305 15.91 2.66 -6.00
CA MET A 305 16.41 1.30 -6.24
C MET A 305 17.29 1.21 -7.48
N HIS A 306 17.03 2.04 -8.50
CA HIS A 306 17.87 2.10 -9.69
C HIS A 306 19.28 2.60 -9.34
N ARG A 307 19.39 3.68 -8.58
CA ARG A 307 20.68 4.22 -8.07
C ARG A 307 21.42 3.19 -7.23
N TRP A 308 20.70 2.52 -6.34
CA TRP A 308 21.30 1.46 -5.53
C TRP A 308 21.90 0.34 -6.38
N ASN A 309 21.22 -0.07 -7.44
CA ASN A 309 21.71 -1.09 -8.36
C ASN A 309 22.96 -0.62 -9.14
N ILE A 310 23.01 0.65 -9.52
CA ILE A 310 24.21 1.24 -10.14
C ILE A 310 25.38 1.23 -9.16
N LEU A 311 25.19 1.72 -7.94
CA LEU A 311 26.22 1.71 -6.89
C LEU A 311 26.72 0.30 -6.61
N LYS A 312 25.82 -0.68 -6.50
CA LYS A 312 26.17 -2.08 -6.27
C LYS A 312 26.98 -2.67 -7.43
N ARG A 313 26.64 -2.31 -8.66
CA ARG A 313 27.42 -2.74 -9.85
C ARG A 313 28.81 -2.09 -9.86
N SER A 314 28.90 -0.79 -9.63
CA SER A 314 30.18 -0.07 -9.56
C SER A 314 31.08 -0.64 -8.45
N TYR A 315 30.53 -0.95 -7.27
CA TYR A 315 31.28 -1.56 -6.18
C TYR A 315 31.80 -2.97 -6.52
N ARG A 316 31.01 -3.78 -7.26
CA ARG A 316 31.43 -5.13 -7.69
C ARG A 316 32.51 -5.10 -8.78
N LEU A 317 32.57 -4.04 -9.57
CA LEU A 317 33.55 -3.88 -10.66
C LEU A 317 34.81 -3.16 -10.18
N TRP A 318 34.81 -2.60 -8.96
CA TRP A 318 36.01 -1.98 -8.38
C TRP A 318 37.07 -3.07 -8.10
N PRO A 319 38.38 -2.92 -8.52
CA PRO A 319 39.07 -1.70 -8.96
C PRO A 319 39.09 -1.44 -10.48
N PHE A 320 38.31 -2.12 -11.28
CA PHE A 320 38.29 -1.95 -12.76
C PHE A 320 37.00 -1.22 -13.18
N PRO A 321 36.97 0.12 -13.18
CA PRO A 321 35.87 0.90 -13.71
C PRO A 321 35.94 0.91 -15.23
N TYR A 322 35.13 0.09 -15.90
CA TYR A 322 34.80 0.22 -17.31
C TYR A 322 33.32 0.43 -17.48
#